data_7cfc1144fc0fae30ce8c339a384433f4
#
_entry.id   7cfc1144fc0fae30ce8c339a384433f4
#
_cell.length_a   1.000
_cell.length_b   1.000
_cell.length_c   1.000
_cell.angle_alpha   90.00
_cell.angle_beta   90.00
_cell.angle_gamma   90.00
#
_symmetry.space_group_name_H-M   'P 1'
#
loop_
_entity.id
_entity.type
_entity.pdbx_description
1 polymer ?
#
loop_
_entity_poly.entity_id
_entity_poly.type
_entity_poly.pdbx_seq_one_letter_code
_entity_poly.pdbx_strand_id
1 'polypeptide(L)'
;MIDLYTWPTPNGRKVSIALEEMGLAYRCHAVDLQAQDQFHPDFLAISPNNKIPAIVDQKTGQSLMESGAILIYLADTCGQFWGDDRYTTLQWLMWQMGGLGPMLGQVHYFKKYNAGKSVYAEERFFNEALRLYKILDQRLAETEYLSGSYSIADMAVWPWVSRFEWQGVNLKDFLNVQRWYEAIAARPAVQKGYDQPMYMNDIPKV
;
A
#
# COMPACT_ATOMS: atom_id res chain seq x y z
N MET A 1 13.99 -9.30 14.67
CA MET A 1 14.18 -7.99 14.00
C MET A 1 13.99 -8.20 12.51
N ILE A 2 13.22 -7.34 11.85
CA ILE A 2 12.92 -7.41 10.40
C ILE A 2 13.87 -6.49 9.65
N ASP A 3 14.54 -6.97 8.60
CA ASP A 3 15.17 -6.11 7.61
C ASP A 3 14.16 -5.83 6.50
N LEU A 4 13.79 -4.56 6.32
CA LEU A 4 12.85 -4.10 5.30
C LEU A 4 13.61 -3.46 4.15
N TYR A 5 13.47 -4.01 2.96
CA TYR A 5 14.00 -3.46 1.71
C TYR A 5 12.88 -2.75 0.96
N THR A 6 12.97 -1.42 0.84
CA THR A 6 11.83 -0.62 0.37
C THR A 6 12.25 0.68 -0.32
N TRP A 7 11.26 1.35 -0.93
CA TRP A 7 11.33 2.69 -1.49
C TRP A 7 10.02 3.43 -1.21
N PRO A 8 9.95 4.79 -1.16
CA PRO A 8 8.75 5.55 -0.82
C PRO A 8 7.65 5.49 -1.89
N THR A 9 7.22 4.28 -2.24
CA THR A 9 6.12 3.99 -3.15
C THR A 9 4.89 3.52 -2.37
N PRO A 10 3.68 3.51 -2.95
CA PRO A 10 2.52 2.95 -2.26
C PRO A 10 2.74 1.53 -1.73
N ASN A 11 3.40 0.66 -2.50
CA ASN A 11 3.65 -0.72 -2.06
C ASN A 11 4.69 -0.80 -0.92
N GLY A 12 5.75 0.02 -0.98
CA GLY A 12 6.73 0.09 0.10
C GLY A 12 6.09 0.56 1.42
N ARG A 13 5.28 1.61 1.34
CA ARG A 13 4.56 2.19 2.47
C ARG A 13 3.56 1.25 3.15
N LYS A 14 3.00 0.26 2.45
CA LYS A 14 2.18 -0.78 3.08
C LYS A 14 2.92 -1.47 4.23
N VAL A 15 4.16 -1.88 3.96
CA VAL A 15 4.95 -2.67 4.90
C VAL A 15 5.56 -1.81 5.99
N SER A 16 6.08 -0.62 5.66
CA SER A 16 6.62 0.28 6.69
C SER A 16 5.54 0.75 7.66
N ILE A 17 4.34 1.06 7.17
CA ILE A 17 3.18 1.38 8.03
C ILE A 17 2.81 0.19 8.92
N ALA A 18 2.73 -1.02 8.35
CA ALA A 18 2.40 -2.21 9.14
C ALA A 18 3.40 -2.47 10.25
N LEU A 19 4.70 -2.33 9.98
CA LEU A 19 5.74 -2.52 10.99
C LEU A 19 5.63 -1.52 12.13
N GLU A 20 5.33 -0.24 11.84
CA GLU A 20 5.09 0.79 12.85
C GLU A 20 3.80 0.54 13.64
N GLU A 21 2.70 0.17 12.99
CA GLU A 21 1.42 -0.14 13.65
C GLU A 21 1.51 -1.37 14.56
N MET A 22 2.29 -2.36 14.17
CA MET A 22 2.52 -3.58 14.94
C MET A 22 3.60 -3.43 16.02
N GLY A 23 4.30 -2.29 16.07
CA GLY A 23 5.40 -2.06 17.01
C GLY A 23 6.57 -3.04 16.84
N LEU A 24 6.76 -3.57 15.63
CA LEU A 24 7.81 -4.54 15.34
C LEU A 24 9.14 -3.83 15.07
N ALA A 25 10.20 -4.29 15.74
CA ALA A 25 11.54 -3.74 15.51
C ALA A 25 12.05 -4.11 14.11
N TYR A 26 12.44 -3.10 13.33
CA TYR A 26 12.95 -3.29 11.98
C TYR A 26 14.13 -2.36 11.67
N ARG A 27 14.90 -2.74 10.65
CA ARG A 27 15.91 -1.91 10.00
C ARG A 27 15.46 -1.68 8.56
N CYS A 28 15.48 -0.42 8.13
CA CYS A 28 15.08 -0.05 6.78
C CYS A 28 16.31 0.05 5.86
N HIS A 29 16.23 -0.60 4.71
CA HIS A 29 17.22 -0.58 3.63
C HIS A 29 16.57 0.07 2.41
N ALA A 30 17.11 1.23 1.99
CA ALA A 30 16.65 1.89 0.79
C ALA A 30 17.09 1.11 -0.46
N VAL A 31 16.15 0.86 -1.37
CA VAL A 31 16.38 0.27 -2.70
C VAL A 31 16.00 1.34 -3.71
N ASP A 32 16.97 2.14 -4.16
CA ASP A 32 16.70 3.26 -5.07
C ASP A 32 16.33 2.76 -6.47
N LEU A 33 15.05 2.92 -6.82
CA LEU A 33 14.53 2.49 -8.12
C LEU A 33 15.08 3.33 -9.28
N GLN A 34 15.55 4.56 -9.04
CA GLN A 34 16.16 5.41 -10.06
C GLN A 34 17.60 4.99 -10.32
N ALA A 35 18.32 4.57 -9.28
CA ALA A 35 19.65 3.99 -9.37
C ALA A 35 19.66 2.54 -9.87
N GLN A 36 18.47 1.94 -10.06
CA GLN A 36 18.29 0.56 -10.49
C GLN A 36 18.79 -0.49 -9.47
N ASP A 37 18.81 -0.16 -8.17
CA ASP A 37 19.23 -1.05 -7.09
C ASP A 37 18.42 -2.36 -7.04
N GLN A 38 17.16 -2.34 -7.53
CA GLN A 38 16.30 -3.53 -7.60
C GLN A 38 16.86 -4.65 -8.50
N PHE A 39 17.86 -4.36 -9.30
CA PHE A 39 18.56 -5.35 -10.15
C PHE A 39 19.88 -5.85 -9.54
N HIS A 40 20.29 -5.33 -8.38
CA HIS A 40 21.49 -5.80 -7.71
C HIS A 40 21.32 -7.27 -7.30
N PRO A 41 22.36 -8.13 -7.49
CA PRO A 41 22.27 -9.56 -7.18
C PRO A 41 21.82 -9.88 -5.77
N ASP A 42 22.26 -9.13 -4.77
CA ASP A 42 21.90 -9.33 -3.36
C ASP A 42 20.40 -9.08 -3.14
N PHE A 43 19.81 -8.08 -3.81
CA PHE A 43 18.38 -7.83 -3.74
C PHE A 43 17.58 -8.88 -4.52
N LEU A 44 18.07 -9.32 -5.68
CA LEU A 44 17.41 -10.38 -6.47
C LEU A 44 17.37 -11.72 -5.70
N ALA A 45 18.35 -11.99 -4.84
CA ALA A 45 18.35 -13.18 -3.97
C ALA A 45 17.18 -13.15 -2.96
N ILE A 46 16.70 -11.96 -2.57
CA ILE A 46 15.56 -11.76 -1.66
C ILE A 46 14.25 -11.62 -2.43
N SER A 47 14.26 -10.87 -3.53
CA SER A 47 13.10 -10.57 -4.38
C SER A 47 13.40 -10.86 -5.85
N PRO A 48 13.26 -12.11 -6.31
CA PRO A 48 13.60 -12.53 -7.68
C PRO A 48 12.74 -11.83 -8.75
N ASN A 49 11.60 -11.24 -8.36
CA ASN A 49 10.76 -10.41 -9.23
C ASN A 49 11.27 -8.97 -9.38
N ASN A 50 12.44 -8.62 -8.80
CA ASN A 50 13.02 -7.27 -8.79
C ASN A 50 12.04 -6.15 -8.35
N LYS A 51 11.16 -6.45 -7.41
CA LYS A 51 10.17 -5.50 -6.88
C LYS A 51 10.34 -5.28 -5.39
N ILE A 52 10.18 -4.03 -4.96
CA ILE A 52 10.00 -3.67 -3.56
C ILE A 52 8.50 -3.71 -3.19
N PRO A 53 8.15 -3.89 -1.92
CA PRO A 53 9.01 -4.20 -0.79
C PRO A 53 9.40 -5.68 -0.72
N ALA A 54 10.47 -5.96 0.01
CA ALA A 54 10.86 -7.31 0.47
C ALA A 54 11.31 -7.24 1.92
N ILE A 55 11.24 -8.36 2.65
CA ILE A 55 11.73 -8.45 4.02
C ILE A 55 12.62 -9.68 4.22
N VAL A 56 13.50 -9.59 5.23
CA VAL A 56 14.19 -10.74 5.82
C VAL A 56 13.94 -10.71 7.33
N ASP A 57 13.32 -11.75 7.87
CA ASP A 57 13.18 -11.89 9.32
C ASP A 57 14.44 -12.56 9.88
N GLN A 58 15.24 -11.79 10.60
CA GLN A 58 16.49 -12.24 11.22
C GLN A 58 16.28 -13.30 12.32
N LYS A 59 15.05 -13.44 12.85
CA LYS A 59 14.75 -14.45 13.87
C LYS A 59 14.55 -15.84 13.25
N THR A 60 13.92 -15.90 12.09
CA THR A 60 13.55 -17.16 11.42
C THR A 60 14.41 -17.47 10.20
N GLY A 61 15.12 -16.47 9.65
CA GLY A 61 15.81 -16.55 8.36
C GLY A 61 14.86 -16.47 7.16
N GLN A 62 13.55 -16.21 7.38
CA GLN A 62 12.58 -16.17 6.32
C GLN A 62 12.75 -14.91 5.48
N SER A 63 12.96 -15.09 4.16
CA SER A 63 12.86 -14.01 3.17
C SER A 63 11.49 -14.03 2.51
N LEU A 64 10.88 -12.85 2.33
CA LEU A 64 9.59 -12.71 1.69
C LEU A 64 9.58 -11.52 0.74
N MET A 65 9.05 -11.73 -0.44
CA MET A 65 8.60 -10.69 -1.37
C MET A 65 7.07 -10.66 -1.42
N GLU A 66 6.48 -9.75 -2.21
CA GLU A 66 5.05 -9.46 -2.32
C GLU A 66 4.46 -8.79 -1.08
N SER A 67 4.07 -7.52 -1.23
CA SER A 67 3.58 -6.70 -0.10
C SER A 67 2.38 -7.32 0.62
N GLY A 68 1.48 -8.02 -0.10
CA GLY A 68 0.35 -8.72 0.51
C GLY A 68 0.78 -9.93 1.34
N ALA A 69 1.73 -10.74 0.85
CA ALA A 69 2.28 -11.86 1.59
C ALA A 69 3.04 -11.42 2.85
N ILE A 70 3.80 -10.32 2.72
CA ILE A 70 4.51 -9.71 3.86
C ILE A 70 3.50 -9.25 4.93
N LEU A 71 2.42 -8.56 4.54
CA LEU A 71 1.39 -8.12 5.48
C LEU A 71 0.74 -9.30 6.23
N ILE A 72 0.44 -10.40 5.53
CA ILE A 72 -0.08 -11.64 6.13
C ILE A 72 0.92 -12.19 7.15
N TYR A 73 2.20 -12.32 6.76
CA TYR A 73 3.25 -12.82 7.63
C TYR A 73 3.40 -11.99 8.92
N LEU A 74 3.39 -10.66 8.78
CA LEU A 74 3.52 -9.75 9.92
C LEU A 74 2.31 -9.83 10.84
N ALA A 75 1.08 -9.89 10.29
CA ALA A 75 -0.15 -10.03 11.07
C ALA A 75 -0.21 -11.37 11.81
N ASP A 76 0.21 -12.47 11.17
CA ASP A 76 0.32 -13.79 11.83
C ASP A 76 1.39 -13.78 12.92
N THR A 77 2.53 -13.11 12.70
CA THR A 77 3.61 -13.03 13.67
C THR A 77 3.22 -12.24 14.93
N CYS A 78 2.48 -11.14 14.80
CA CYS A 78 2.04 -10.34 15.95
C CYS A 78 0.67 -10.78 16.51
N GLY A 79 -0.08 -11.61 15.80
CA GLY A 79 -1.41 -12.07 16.19
C GLY A 79 -2.49 -10.98 16.17
N GLN A 80 -2.28 -9.88 15.40
CA GLN A 80 -3.16 -8.71 15.37
C GLN A 80 -3.44 -8.25 13.93
N PHE A 81 -4.35 -7.30 13.78
CA PHE A 81 -4.70 -6.65 12.50
C PHE A 81 -5.38 -7.54 11.46
N TRP A 82 -6.06 -8.58 11.93
CA TRP A 82 -6.92 -9.41 11.11
C TRP A 82 -8.37 -8.90 10.98
N GLY A 83 -8.64 -7.67 11.48
CA GLY A 83 -9.99 -7.12 11.52
C GLY A 83 -10.92 -7.95 12.41
N ASP A 84 -12.22 -7.89 12.13
CA ASP A 84 -13.22 -8.66 12.85
C ASP A 84 -13.35 -10.10 12.30
N ASP A 85 -13.00 -10.31 11.04
CA ASP A 85 -12.99 -11.60 10.37
C ASP A 85 -11.79 -11.75 9.42
N ARG A 86 -11.06 -12.86 9.61
CA ARG A 86 -9.84 -13.14 8.84
C ARG A 86 -10.10 -13.26 7.32
N TYR A 87 -11.19 -13.93 6.94
CA TYR A 87 -11.47 -14.15 5.51
C TYR A 87 -11.98 -12.88 4.82
N THR A 88 -12.74 -12.06 5.52
CA THR A 88 -13.12 -10.72 5.05
C THR A 88 -11.88 -9.86 4.85
N THR A 89 -10.92 -9.89 5.79
CA THR A 89 -9.64 -9.19 5.64
C THR A 89 -8.85 -9.68 4.43
N LEU A 90 -8.75 -11.00 4.25
CA LEU A 90 -8.07 -11.59 3.08
C LEU A 90 -8.76 -11.22 1.77
N GLN A 91 -10.10 -11.21 1.72
CA GLN A 91 -10.87 -10.81 0.53
C GLN A 91 -10.50 -9.37 0.10
N TRP A 92 -10.51 -8.42 1.04
CA TRP A 92 -10.16 -7.03 0.75
C TRP A 92 -8.67 -6.82 0.46
N LEU A 93 -7.80 -7.60 1.11
CA LEU A 93 -6.38 -7.62 0.80
C LEU A 93 -6.15 -8.12 -0.64
N MET A 94 -6.77 -9.23 -1.05
CA MET A 94 -6.63 -9.76 -2.41
C MET A 94 -7.27 -8.84 -3.45
N TRP A 95 -8.41 -8.19 -3.13
CA TRP A 95 -9.01 -7.17 -3.97
C TRP A 95 -8.03 -6.00 -4.22
N GLN A 96 -7.29 -5.58 -3.19
CA GLN A 96 -6.25 -4.56 -3.37
C GLN A 96 -5.10 -5.07 -4.24
N MET A 97 -4.59 -6.28 -3.99
CA MET A 97 -3.43 -6.83 -4.69
C MET A 97 -3.71 -7.17 -6.16
N GLY A 98 -4.89 -7.71 -6.45
CA GLY A 98 -5.29 -8.12 -7.80
C GLY A 98 -6.00 -7.03 -8.62
N GLY A 99 -6.52 -6.01 -7.96
CA GLY A 99 -7.37 -4.99 -8.60
C GLY A 99 -6.91 -3.57 -8.33
N LEU A 100 -7.19 -3.03 -7.14
CA LEU A 100 -7.02 -1.60 -6.86
C LEU A 100 -5.58 -1.13 -7.15
N GLY A 101 -4.57 -1.75 -6.55
CA GLY A 101 -3.17 -1.36 -6.70
C GLY A 101 -2.70 -1.38 -8.16
N PRO A 102 -2.85 -2.51 -8.89
CA PRO A 102 -2.48 -2.59 -10.29
C PRO A 102 -3.19 -1.56 -11.18
N MET A 103 -4.50 -1.36 -11.00
CA MET A 103 -5.26 -0.42 -11.84
C MET A 103 -4.89 1.04 -11.55
N LEU A 104 -4.74 1.43 -10.28
CA LEU A 104 -4.24 2.76 -9.92
C LEU A 104 -2.79 2.98 -10.40
N GLY A 105 -1.98 1.92 -10.44
CA GLY A 105 -0.65 1.95 -11.06
C GLY A 105 -0.70 2.27 -12.55
N GLN A 106 -1.66 1.73 -13.29
CA GLN A 106 -1.88 2.08 -14.71
C GLN A 106 -2.34 3.53 -14.85
N VAL A 107 -3.20 4.03 -13.95
CA VAL A 107 -3.57 5.46 -13.95
C VAL A 107 -2.34 6.35 -13.77
N HIS A 108 -1.45 6.03 -12.80
CA HIS A 108 -0.19 6.76 -12.64
C HIS A 108 0.65 6.71 -13.93
N TYR A 109 0.76 5.54 -14.55
CA TYR A 109 1.57 5.37 -15.76
C TYR A 109 1.06 6.23 -16.91
N PHE A 110 -0.22 6.16 -17.23
CA PHE A 110 -0.79 6.83 -18.39
C PHE A 110 -1.17 8.29 -18.13
N LYS A 111 -1.70 8.63 -16.95
CA LYS A 111 -2.20 9.98 -16.67
C LYS A 111 -1.15 10.90 -16.02
N LYS A 112 -0.21 10.34 -15.23
CA LYS A 112 0.82 11.13 -14.54
C LYS A 112 2.16 11.15 -15.28
N TYR A 113 2.68 9.96 -15.66
CA TYR A 113 4.03 9.85 -16.23
C TYR A 113 4.07 9.94 -17.75
N ASN A 114 3.00 9.57 -18.43
CA ASN A 114 2.92 9.51 -19.90
C ASN A 114 1.65 10.17 -20.44
N ALA A 115 1.20 11.27 -19.82
CA ALA A 115 -0.01 11.99 -20.21
C ALA A 115 0.01 12.35 -21.70
N GLY A 116 -1.13 12.14 -22.38
CA GLY A 116 -1.31 12.41 -23.80
C GLY A 116 -0.77 11.34 -24.76
N LYS A 117 -0.03 10.32 -24.26
CA LYS A 117 0.49 9.24 -25.13
C LYS A 117 -0.57 8.25 -25.58
N SER A 118 -1.65 8.06 -24.82
CA SER A 118 -2.75 7.17 -25.17
C SER A 118 -4.04 7.60 -24.45
N VAL A 119 -4.84 8.42 -25.13
CA VAL A 119 -6.14 8.89 -24.60
C VAL A 119 -7.03 7.72 -24.21
N TYR A 120 -7.11 6.68 -25.05
CA TYR A 120 -7.89 5.48 -24.77
C TYR A 120 -7.47 4.79 -23.46
N ALA A 121 -6.18 4.64 -23.22
CA ALA A 121 -5.67 3.99 -22.00
C ALA A 121 -5.91 4.88 -20.76
N GLU A 122 -5.71 6.20 -20.90
CA GLU A 122 -5.98 7.16 -19.84
C GLU A 122 -7.44 7.10 -19.39
N GLU A 123 -8.39 7.16 -20.34
CA GLU A 123 -9.82 7.07 -20.07
C GLU A 123 -10.22 5.71 -19.49
N ARG A 124 -9.73 4.62 -20.09
CA ARG A 124 -10.04 3.26 -19.65
C ARG A 124 -9.64 3.03 -18.19
N PHE A 125 -8.38 3.34 -17.84
CA PHE A 125 -7.87 3.10 -16.49
C PHE A 125 -8.43 4.10 -15.47
N PHE A 126 -8.69 5.34 -15.88
CA PHE A 126 -9.35 6.32 -15.02
C PHE A 126 -10.79 5.90 -14.68
N ASN A 127 -11.56 5.44 -15.66
CA ASN A 127 -12.92 4.93 -15.42
C ASN A 127 -12.90 3.70 -14.49
N GLU A 128 -11.93 2.81 -14.64
CA GLU A 128 -11.76 1.68 -13.72
C GLU A 128 -11.37 2.15 -12.31
N ALA A 129 -10.50 3.14 -12.19
CA ALA A 129 -10.20 3.74 -10.88
C ALA A 129 -11.45 4.28 -10.21
N LEU A 130 -12.29 5.06 -10.91
CA LEU A 130 -13.54 5.59 -10.37
C LEU A 130 -14.51 4.47 -9.95
N ARG A 131 -14.58 3.37 -10.70
CA ARG A 131 -15.37 2.19 -10.32
C ARG A 131 -14.87 1.57 -9.02
N LEU A 132 -13.54 1.43 -8.87
CA LEU A 132 -12.92 0.87 -7.67
C LEU A 132 -13.10 1.79 -6.45
N TYR A 133 -12.99 3.11 -6.62
CA TYR A 133 -13.30 4.08 -5.57
C TYR A 133 -14.77 4.00 -5.12
N LYS A 134 -15.72 3.78 -6.03
CA LYS A 134 -17.14 3.56 -5.68
C LYS A 134 -17.33 2.30 -4.84
N ILE A 135 -16.67 1.20 -5.18
CA ILE A 135 -16.71 -0.04 -4.40
C ILE A 135 -16.14 0.20 -2.99
N LEU A 136 -15.02 0.92 -2.90
CA LEU A 136 -14.40 1.27 -1.63
C LEU A 136 -15.34 2.14 -0.79
N ASP A 137 -15.95 3.16 -1.39
CA ASP A 137 -16.87 4.07 -0.70
C ASP A 137 -18.13 3.34 -0.20
N GLN A 138 -18.71 2.46 -1.00
CA GLN A 138 -19.83 1.62 -0.60
C GLN A 138 -19.49 0.72 0.59
N ARG A 139 -18.32 0.08 0.56
CA ARG A 139 -17.89 -0.75 1.70
C ARG A 139 -17.71 0.08 2.97
N LEU A 140 -17.10 1.24 2.87
CA LEU A 140 -16.85 2.13 3.99
C LEU A 140 -18.10 2.89 4.48
N ALA A 141 -19.21 2.85 3.72
CA ALA A 141 -20.51 3.28 4.20
C ALA A 141 -21.13 2.29 5.21
N GLU A 142 -20.77 1.01 5.10
CA GLU A 142 -21.29 -0.06 5.97
C GLU A 142 -20.42 -0.29 7.20
N THR A 143 -19.12 0.03 7.12
CA THR A 143 -18.13 -0.28 8.17
C THR A 143 -17.17 0.86 8.36
N GLU A 144 -16.56 0.94 9.55
CA GLU A 144 -15.55 1.95 9.83
C GLU A 144 -14.27 1.72 9.01
N TYR A 145 -13.83 0.46 8.93
CA TYR A 145 -12.68 -0.02 8.16
C TYR A 145 -13.08 -1.19 7.28
N LEU A 146 -12.19 -1.62 6.35
CA LEU A 146 -12.50 -2.62 5.34
C LEU A 146 -12.97 -3.98 5.89
N SER A 147 -12.50 -4.35 7.08
CA SER A 147 -12.88 -5.60 7.75
C SER A 147 -13.50 -5.37 9.13
N GLY A 148 -14.33 -4.33 9.27
CA GLY A 148 -14.88 -3.89 10.54
C GLY A 148 -13.86 -3.07 11.33
N SER A 149 -12.93 -3.72 12.02
CA SER A 149 -11.80 -3.09 12.68
C SER A 149 -10.61 -2.87 11.73
N TYR A 150 -9.73 -1.92 12.09
CA TYR A 150 -8.52 -1.59 11.34
C TYR A 150 -7.62 -2.81 11.14
N SER A 151 -7.20 -3.06 9.90
CA SER A 151 -6.57 -4.33 9.49
C SER A 151 -5.48 -4.14 8.43
N ILE A 152 -4.79 -5.23 8.11
CA ILE A 152 -3.82 -5.26 7.01
C ILE A 152 -4.46 -4.96 5.64
N ALA A 153 -5.77 -5.12 5.49
CA ALA A 153 -6.47 -4.70 4.28
C ALA A 153 -6.45 -3.18 4.12
N ASP A 154 -6.69 -2.44 5.21
CA ASP A 154 -6.61 -0.98 5.24
C ASP A 154 -5.18 -0.50 5.00
N MET A 155 -4.20 -1.13 5.65
CA MET A 155 -2.77 -0.85 5.44
C MET A 155 -2.32 -1.08 4.01
N ALA A 156 -2.97 -2.02 3.30
CA ALA A 156 -2.69 -2.29 1.89
C ALA A 156 -3.33 -1.27 0.94
N VAL A 157 -4.56 -0.83 1.23
CA VAL A 157 -5.36 0.06 0.37
C VAL A 157 -4.93 1.52 0.54
N TRP A 158 -4.76 1.97 1.77
CA TRP A 158 -4.56 3.38 2.11
C TRP A 158 -3.37 4.05 1.39
N PRO A 159 -2.17 3.44 1.27
CA PRO A 159 -1.04 4.07 0.58
C PRO A 159 -1.29 4.33 -0.91
N TRP A 160 -2.17 3.56 -1.53
CA TRP A 160 -2.59 3.80 -2.91
C TRP A 160 -3.61 4.94 -2.99
N VAL A 161 -4.57 5.00 -2.07
CA VAL A 161 -5.51 6.11 -1.96
C VAL A 161 -4.78 7.41 -1.63
N SER A 162 -3.68 7.38 -0.87
CA SER A 162 -2.87 8.58 -0.58
C SER A 162 -2.24 9.25 -1.81
N ARG A 163 -2.42 8.66 -3.00
CA ARG A 163 -2.02 9.24 -4.29
C ARG A 163 -3.20 9.73 -5.12
N PHE A 164 -4.34 10.00 -4.49
CA PHE A 164 -5.57 10.40 -5.17
C PHE A 164 -5.39 11.58 -6.15
N GLU A 165 -4.55 12.57 -5.80
CA GLU A 165 -4.22 13.69 -6.69
C GLU A 165 -3.54 13.24 -7.99
N TRP A 166 -2.60 12.27 -7.89
CA TRP A 166 -1.92 11.71 -9.07
C TRP A 166 -2.86 10.92 -9.97
N GLN A 167 -3.92 10.39 -9.39
CA GLN A 167 -4.97 9.67 -10.10
C GLN A 167 -6.01 10.60 -10.70
N GLY A 168 -6.02 11.88 -10.29
CA GLY A 168 -7.03 12.86 -10.67
C GLY A 168 -8.39 12.58 -10.04
N VAL A 169 -8.39 11.95 -8.86
CA VAL A 169 -9.59 11.67 -8.08
C VAL A 169 -9.77 12.74 -7.02
N ASN A 170 -10.99 13.22 -6.83
CA ASN A 170 -11.35 14.10 -5.74
C ASN A 170 -12.03 13.29 -4.64
N LEU A 171 -11.41 13.18 -3.47
CA LEU A 171 -11.97 12.38 -2.36
C LEU A 171 -13.28 12.97 -1.81
N LYS A 172 -13.58 14.25 -2.05
CA LYS A 172 -14.87 14.87 -1.68
C LYS A 172 -16.07 14.28 -2.43
N ASP A 173 -15.81 13.58 -3.54
CA ASP A 173 -16.85 12.85 -4.28
C ASP A 173 -17.12 11.46 -3.67
N PHE A 174 -16.32 11.03 -2.65
CA PHE A 174 -16.35 9.74 -1.97
C PHE A 174 -16.24 9.94 -0.46
N LEU A 175 -17.31 10.41 0.18
CA LEU A 175 -17.28 10.90 1.56
C LEU A 175 -16.88 9.84 2.61
N ASN A 176 -17.21 8.57 2.38
CA ASN A 176 -16.81 7.48 3.26
C ASN A 176 -15.31 7.15 3.12
N VAL A 177 -14.79 7.22 1.89
CA VAL A 177 -13.34 7.11 1.63
C VAL A 177 -12.61 8.29 2.25
N GLN A 178 -13.12 9.51 2.14
CA GLN A 178 -12.52 10.69 2.76
C GLN A 178 -12.41 10.51 4.28
N ARG A 179 -13.52 10.19 4.96
CA ARG A 179 -13.54 9.90 6.40
C ARG A 179 -12.49 8.88 6.81
N TRP A 180 -12.48 7.74 6.14
CA TRP A 180 -11.53 6.64 6.37
C TRP A 180 -10.09 7.06 6.10
N TYR A 181 -9.86 7.79 5.02
CA TYR A 181 -8.55 8.30 4.65
C TYR A 181 -7.97 9.22 5.73
N GLU A 182 -8.75 10.20 6.20
CA GLU A 182 -8.35 11.16 7.22
C GLU A 182 -8.11 10.48 8.58
N ALA A 183 -8.97 9.53 8.96
CA ALA A 183 -8.80 8.76 10.20
C ALA A 183 -7.47 7.97 10.22
N ILE A 184 -7.09 7.36 9.10
CA ILE A 184 -5.83 6.62 8.98
C ILE A 184 -4.65 7.59 8.88
N ALA A 185 -4.76 8.68 8.13
CA ALA A 185 -3.72 9.71 8.02
C ALA A 185 -3.31 10.32 9.37
N ALA A 186 -4.27 10.40 10.31
CA ALA A 186 -4.04 10.95 11.64
C ALA A 186 -3.28 10.00 12.59
N ARG A 187 -3.10 8.73 12.23
CA ARG A 187 -2.43 7.74 13.08
C ARG A 187 -0.92 7.99 13.13
N PRO A 188 -0.30 8.09 14.32
CA PRO A 188 1.14 8.37 14.44
C PRO A 188 2.01 7.32 13.74
N ALA A 189 1.63 6.04 13.80
CA ALA A 189 2.34 4.94 13.14
C ALA A 189 2.28 5.08 11.61
N VAL A 190 1.15 5.51 11.06
CA VAL A 190 1.00 5.77 9.63
C VAL A 190 1.91 6.91 9.18
N GLN A 191 1.94 8.02 9.93
CA GLN A 191 2.82 9.16 9.63
C GLN A 191 4.28 8.74 9.63
N LYS A 192 4.73 8.02 10.65
CA LYS A 192 6.10 7.53 10.77
C LYS A 192 6.46 6.52 9.67
N GLY A 193 5.57 5.58 9.38
CA GLY A 193 5.77 4.57 8.32
C GLY A 193 5.72 5.18 6.92
N TYR A 194 4.98 6.28 6.72
CA TYR A 194 4.89 6.98 5.45
C TYR A 194 6.22 7.60 5.03
N ASP A 195 7.06 7.99 5.98
CA ASP A 195 8.35 8.63 5.77
C ASP A 195 9.52 7.65 5.60
N GLN A 196 9.24 6.34 5.54
CA GLN A 196 10.29 5.34 5.34
C GLN A 196 10.53 5.02 3.86
N PRO A 197 11.79 4.74 3.47
CA PRO A 197 13.07 4.80 4.20
C PRO A 197 13.57 6.23 4.39
N MET A 198 12.92 7.21 3.75
CA MET A 198 13.22 8.62 3.82
C MET A 198 11.96 9.44 3.54
N TYR A 199 11.91 10.65 4.08
CA TYR A 199 10.87 11.63 3.74
C TYR A 199 10.93 12.00 2.25
N MET A 200 9.79 11.98 1.57
CA MET A 200 9.65 12.39 0.18
C MET A 200 8.62 13.49 -0.03
N ASN A 201 7.52 13.42 0.71
CA ASN A 201 6.41 14.36 0.61
C ASN A 201 5.48 14.18 1.80
N ASP A 202 4.77 15.23 2.17
CA ASP A 202 3.69 15.16 3.15
C ASP A 202 2.57 14.21 2.70
N ILE A 203 1.82 13.69 3.68
CA ILE A 203 0.56 13.01 3.41
C ILE A 203 -0.41 14.04 2.82
N PRO A 204 -0.96 13.83 1.61
CA PRO A 204 -1.88 14.78 0.98
C PRO A 204 -3.11 15.04 1.84
N LYS A 205 -3.53 16.30 1.92
CA LYS A 205 -4.75 16.72 2.63
C LYS A 205 -5.93 16.80 1.67
N VAL A 206 -7.12 16.46 2.15
CA VAL A 206 -8.38 16.53 1.38
C VAL A 206 -9.05 17.88 1.55
#